data_978c8d77e981caa6b79462c3bbe99b20
#
_entry.id   978c8d77e981caa6b79462c3bbe99b20
#
_cell.length_a   1.000
_cell.length_b   1.000
_cell.length_c   1.000
_cell.angle_alpha   90.00
_cell.angle_beta   90.00
_cell.angle_gamma   90.00
#
_symmetry.space_group_name_H-M   'P 1'
#
loop_
_entity.id
_entity.type
_entity.pdbx_description
1 polymer ?
#
loop_
_entity_poly.entity_id
_entity_poly.type
_entity_poly.pdbx_seq_one_letter_code
_entity_poly.pdbx_strand_id
1 'polypeptide(L)'
;MKNTPFTQKHIELGAKMAEFAGYNMPISYSGINDEHAAVRKNAGVFDVSHMGEFVLKGEHALDLIQRTTSNDASKLTDGKAQYSCFPNKTGGIVDDLIVYCLEENKAYMLVVNASNIEKDWNW
;
A
#
# COMPACT_ATOMS: atom_id res chain seq x y z
N MET A 1 1.38 -19.21 -6.77
CA MET A 1 1.92 -17.85 -6.90
C MET A 1 1.01 -17.06 -7.83
N LYS A 2 0.53 -15.89 -7.41
CA LYS A 2 -0.29 -15.00 -8.25
C LYS A 2 0.61 -14.14 -9.15
N ASN A 3 0.05 -13.64 -10.24
CA ASN A 3 0.73 -12.67 -11.11
C ASN A 3 0.04 -11.31 -11.01
N THR A 4 0.84 -10.24 -11.15
CA THR A 4 0.31 -8.89 -11.35
C THR A 4 0.00 -8.66 -12.84
N PRO A 5 -0.76 -7.63 -13.20
CA PRO A 5 -0.95 -7.25 -14.60
C PRO A 5 0.36 -7.00 -15.37
N PHE A 6 1.43 -6.65 -14.65
CA PHE A 6 2.73 -6.32 -15.24
C PHE A 6 3.76 -7.46 -15.19
N THR A 7 3.43 -8.62 -14.62
CA THR A 7 4.39 -9.74 -14.48
C THR A 7 5.10 -10.09 -15.79
N GLN A 8 4.36 -10.22 -16.90
CA GLN A 8 4.96 -10.52 -18.19
C GLN A 8 5.91 -9.41 -18.66
N LYS A 9 5.56 -8.14 -18.39
CA LYS A 9 6.40 -7.00 -18.73
C LYS A 9 7.71 -6.98 -17.94
N HIS A 10 7.68 -7.35 -16.68
CA HIS A 10 8.88 -7.48 -15.86
C HIS A 10 9.83 -8.55 -16.41
N ILE A 11 9.28 -9.70 -16.83
CA ILE A 11 10.06 -10.80 -17.45
C ILE A 11 10.70 -10.33 -18.76
N GLU A 12 9.95 -9.67 -19.65
CA GLU A 12 10.43 -9.13 -20.91
C GLU A 12 11.55 -8.10 -20.73
N LEU A 13 11.51 -7.32 -19.64
CA LEU A 13 12.54 -6.36 -19.27
C LEU A 13 13.76 -7.00 -18.58
N GLY A 14 13.79 -8.32 -18.44
CA GLY A 14 14.90 -9.05 -17.85
C GLY A 14 14.97 -9.00 -16.33
N ALA A 15 13.83 -8.76 -15.66
CA ALA A 15 13.78 -8.76 -14.21
C ALA A 15 14.13 -10.12 -13.62
N LYS A 16 14.86 -10.12 -12.50
CA LYS A 16 14.99 -11.28 -11.62
C LYS A 16 13.72 -11.42 -10.83
N MET A 17 12.90 -12.42 -11.19
CA MET A 17 11.61 -12.68 -10.55
C MET A 17 11.75 -13.58 -9.33
N ALA A 18 10.97 -13.33 -8.27
CA ALA A 18 10.84 -14.20 -7.11
C ALA A 18 9.45 -14.07 -6.47
N GLU A 19 9.14 -15.01 -5.58
CA GLU A 19 7.93 -14.94 -4.76
C GLU A 19 8.05 -13.81 -3.74
N PHE A 20 7.03 -12.95 -3.68
CA PHE A 20 6.88 -11.91 -2.68
C PHE A 20 5.39 -11.75 -2.33
N ALA A 21 5.03 -11.95 -1.08
CA ALA A 21 3.65 -11.83 -0.57
C ALA A 21 2.61 -12.64 -1.38
N GLY A 22 2.99 -13.83 -1.85
CA GLY A 22 2.14 -14.71 -2.66
C GLY A 22 2.13 -14.41 -4.16
N TYR A 23 2.84 -13.37 -4.60
CA TYR A 23 2.93 -12.93 -5.99
C TYR A 23 4.31 -13.20 -6.61
N ASN A 24 4.33 -13.36 -7.93
CA ASN A 24 5.54 -13.41 -8.73
C ASN A 24 5.99 -11.98 -9.06
N MET A 25 6.96 -11.46 -8.30
CA MET A 25 7.37 -10.06 -8.33
C MET A 25 8.81 -9.88 -8.82
N PRO A 26 9.13 -8.74 -9.46
CA PRO A 26 10.51 -8.40 -9.81
C PRO A 26 11.28 -8.00 -8.54
N ILE A 27 12.39 -8.68 -8.27
CA ILE A 27 13.27 -8.36 -7.15
C ILE A 27 14.34 -7.35 -7.56
N SER A 28 14.83 -7.44 -8.76
CA SER A 28 15.81 -6.51 -9.34
C SER A 28 15.87 -6.66 -10.87
N TYR A 29 16.44 -5.66 -11.52
CA TYR A 29 16.75 -5.64 -12.96
C TYR A 29 18.26 -5.58 -13.19
N SER A 30 18.85 -4.40 -13.12
CA SER A 30 20.29 -4.18 -13.30
C SER A 30 21.13 -4.47 -12.05
N GLY A 31 20.52 -4.36 -10.90
CA GLY A 31 21.16 -4.57 -9.60
C GLY A 31 20.61 -3.63 -8.52
N ILE A 32 20.49 -4.16 -7.30
CA ILE A 32 19.84 -3.47 -6.17
C ILE A 32 20.47 -2.10 -5.89
N ASN A 33 21.80 -2.01 -5.86
CA ASN A 33 22.51 -0.76 -5.55
C ASN A 33 22.32 0.30 -6.64
N ASP A 34 22.39 -0.09 -7.91
CA ASP A 34 22.21 0.83 -9.04
C ASP A 34 20.77 1.33 -9.13
N GLU A 35 19.80 0.43 -8.93
CA GLU A 35 18.39 0.77 -8.90
C GLU A 35 18.03 1.67 -7.70
N HIS A 36 18.59 1.40 -6.52
CA HIS A 36 18.46 2.30 -5.36
C HIS A 36 19.04 3.69 -5.67
N ALA A 37 20.22 3.75 -6.27
CA ALA A 37 20.83 5.03 -6.64
C ALA A 37 20.00 5.79 -7.68
N ALA A 38 19.38 5.10 -8.63
CA ALA A 38 18.47 5.70 -9.61
C ALA A 38 17.26 6.35 -8.94
N VAL A 39 16.62 5.67 -7.99
CA VAL A 39 15.50 6.24 -7.22
C VAL A 39 15.92 7.48 -6.43
N ARG A 40 17.12 7.47 -5.83
CA ARG A 40 17.61 8.57 -4.99
C ARG A 40 18.08 9.79 -5.78
N LYS A 41 18.60 9.60 -7.00
CA LYS A 41 19.23 10.65 -7.81
C LYS A 41 18.40 11.08 -9.02
N ASN A 42 17.50 10.23 -9.48
CA ASN A 42 16.72 10.41 -10.70
C ASN A 42 15.23 10.09 -10.42
N ALA A 43 14.73 9.01 -11.01
CA ALA A 43 13.37 8.54 -10.84
C ALA A 43 13.32 7.01 -10.76
N GLY A 44 12.29 6.48 -10.08
CA GLY A 44 11.97 5.05 -10.04
C GLY A 44 10.50 4.81 -10.26
N VAL A 45 10.17 3.68 -10.87
CA VAL A 45 8.79 3.19 -11.06
C VAL A 45 8.67 1.83 -10.35
N PHE A 46 7.60 1.67 -9.60
CA PHE A 46 7.34 0.45 -8.81
C PHE A 46 5.98 -0.13 -9.18
N ASP A 47 5.95 -1.46 -9.44
CA ASP A 47 4.70 -2.20 -9.51
C ASP A 47 4.17 -2.44 -8.09
N VAL A 48 3.04 -1.82 -7.76
CA VAL A 48 2.35 -1.98 -6.48
C VAL A 48 1.00 -2.69 -6.64
N SER A 49 0.75 -3.32 -7.79
CA SER A 49 -0.52 -3.97 -8.12
C SER A 49 -0.87 -5.15 -7.20
N HIS A 50 0.08 -5.63 -6.40
CA HIS A 50 -0.14 -6.67 -5.41
C HIS A 50 -0.73 -6.17 -4.09
N MET A 51 -0.67 -4.87 -3.83
CA MET A 51 -1.21 -4.27 -2.60
C MET A 51 -2.73 -4.38 -2.54
N GLY A 52 -3.29 -4.36 -1.32
CA GLY A 52 -4.73 -4.28 -1.10
C GLY A 52 -5.22 -2.84 -1.06
N GLU A 53 -6.42 -2.61 -1.58
CA GLU A 53 -7.04 -1.29 -1.61
C GLU A 53 -8.47 -1.39 -1.06
N PHE A 54 -8.74 -0.69 0.05
CA PHE A 54 -10.07 -0.60 0.65
C PHE A 54 -10.63 0.80 0.44
N VAL A 55 -11.75 0.90 -0.24
CA VAL A 55 -12.42 2.19 -0.47
C VAL A 55 -13.57 2.35 0.50
N LEU A 56 -13.47 3.37 1.35
CA LEU A 56 -14.49 3.76 2.32
C LEU A 56 -15.23 4.99 1.81
N LYS A 57 -16.57 4.93 1.78
CA LYS A 57 -17.42 6.03 1.32
C LYS A 57 -18.57 6.26 2.26
N GLY A 58 -18.96 7.52 2.42
CA GLY A 58 -20.12 7.93 3.20
C GLY A 58 -19.76 8.89 4.34
N GLU A 59 -20.76 9.42 4.99
CA GLU A 59 -20.64 10.43 6.06
C GLU A 59 -19.82 9.97 7.28
N HIS A 60 -19.71 8.64 7.50
CA HIS A 60 -18.95 8.06 8.61
C HIS A 60 -17.60 7.47 8.20
N ALA A 61 -17.14 7.71 6.96
CA ALA A 61 -15.86 7.16 6.48
C ALA A 61 -14.68 7.67 7.31
N LEU A 62 -14.64 8.97 7.60
CA LEU A 62 -13.59 9.55 8.46
C LEU A 62 -13.66 9.00 9.89
N ASP A 63 -14.85 8.88 10.47
CA ASP A 63 -15.04 8.37 11.84
C ASP A 63 -14.48 6.94 11.98
N LEU A 64 -14.72 6.08 10.97
CA LEU A 64 -14.20 4.72 10.96
C LEU A 64 -12.66 4.73 10.92
N ILE A 65 -12.04 5.56 10.07
CA ILE A 65 -10.58 5.67 9.97
C ILE A 65 -10.00 6.19 11.28
N GLN A 66 -10.55 7.25 11.84
CA GLN A 66 -10.12 7.81 13.13
C GLN A 66 -10.21 6.80 14.28
N ARG A 67 -11.17 5.89 14.21
CA ARG A 67 -11.37 4.84 15.23
C ARG A 67 -10.42 3.66 15.07
N THR A 68 -10.03 3.32 13.85
CA THR A 68 -9.27 2.10 13.53
C THR A 68 -7.80 2.33 13.29
N THR A 69 -7.39 3.57 13.03
CA THR A 69 -5.98 3.90 12.73
C THR A 69 -5.37 4.85 13.77
N SER A 70 -4.05 4.87 13.84
CA SER A 70 -3.30 5.60 14.88
C SER A 70 -3.06 7.07 14.56
N ASN A 71 -3.07 7.47 13.28
CA ASN A 71 -2.78 8.85 12.88
C ASN A 71 -4.08 9.65 12.68
N ASP A 72 -3.96 10.98 12.73
CA ASP A 72 -5.10 11.90 12.62
C ASP A 72 -5.48 12.15 11.15
N ALA A 73 -6.39 11.36 10.63
CA ALA A 73 -6.87 11.47 9.25
C ALA A 73 -7.74 12.71 8.99
N SER A 74 -8.21 13.42 10.05
CA SER A 74 -8.96 14.66 9.90
C SER A 74 -8.12 15.81 9.32
N LYS A 75 -6.80 15.67 9.31
CA LYS A 75 -5.87 16.63 8.69
C LYS A 75 -5.69 16.44 7.19
N LEU A 76 -6.25 15.37 6.63
CA LEU A 76 -6.15 15.10 5.21
C LEU A 76 -7.18 15.91 4.42
N THR A 77 -6.69 16.54 3.36
CA THR A 77 -7.51 17.20 2.33
C THR A 77 -7.45 16.39 1.02
N ASP A 78 -8.29 16.73 0.06
CA ASP A 78 -8.37 16.03 -1.24
C ASP A 78 -7.00 15.79 -1.87
N GLY A 79 -6.75 14.55 -2.29
CA GLY A 79 -5.50 14.12 -2.91
C GLY A 79 -4.30 13.98 -1.97
N LYS A 80 -4.46 14.20 -0.67
CA LYS A 80 -3.40 13.99 0.33
C LYS A 80 -3.45 12.58 0.90
N ALA A 81 -2.29 12.13 1.36
CA ALA A 81 -2.14 10.84 2.01
C ALA A 81 -1.28 10.95 3.26
N GLN A 82 -1.46 10.00 4.17
CA GLN A 82 -0.62 9.86 5.36
C GLN A 82 -0.34 8.39 5.67
N TYR A 83 0.83 8.15 6.22
CA TYR A 83 1.18 6.86 6.80
C TYR A 83 0.51 6.68 8.16
N SER A 84 -0.02 5.50 8.42
CA SER A 84 -0.71 5.15 9.66
C SER A 84 -0.51 3.66 9.99
N CYS A 85 -1.06 3.19 11.10
CA CYS A 85 -1.15 1.78 11.42
C CYS A 85 -2.48 1.45 12.11
N PHE A 86 -2.85 0.17 12.09
CA PHE A 86 -3.96 -0.39 12.85
C PHE A 86 -3.47 -0.86 14.22
N PRO A 87 -3.70 -0.12 15.32
CA PRO A 87 -3.35 -0.56 16.66
C PRO A 87 -4.37 -1.57 17.18
N ASN A 88 -3.93 -2.58 17.91
CA ASN A 88 -4.83 -3.51 18.57
C ASN A 88 -5.13 -3.11 20.03
N LYS A 89 -6.09 -3.80 20.65
CA LYS A 89 -6.54 -3.50 22.02
C LYS A 89 -5.50 -3.74 23.11
N THR A 90 -4.42 -4.43 22.80
CA THR A 90 -3.33 -4.75 23.74
C THR A 90 -2.09 -3.86 23.55
N GLY A 91 -2.18 -2.83 22.69
CA GLY A 91 -1.08 -1.90 22.40
C GLY A 91 -0.11 -2.36 21.33
N GLY A 92 -0.38 -3.50 20.67
CA GLY A 92 0.38 -3.96 19.49
C GLY A 92 -0.17 -3.37 18.20
N ILE A 93 0.50 -3.67 17.10
CA ILE A 93 0.13 -3.25 15.75
C ILE A 93 -0.36 -4.46 14.95
N VAL A 94 -1.53 -4.34 14.33
CA VAL A 94 -2.08 -5.34 13.40
C VAL A 94 -1.32 -5.28 12.09
N ASP A 95 -1.26 -4.08 11.49
CA ASP A 95 -0.49 -3.78 10.28
C ASP A 95 -0.28 -2.27 10.14
N ASP A 96 0.55 -1.87 9.19
CA ASP A 96 0.68 -0.49 8.73
C ASP A 96 -0.04 -0.28 7.40
N LEU A 97 -0.31 0.98 7.07
CA LEU A 97 -1.06 1.33 5.86
C LEU A 97 -0.82 2.77 5.44
N ILE A 98 -1.25 3.08 4.22
CA ILE A 98 -1.36 4.46 3.76
C ILE A 98 -2.85 4.81 3.62
N VAL A 99 -3.25 5.92 4.22
CA VAL A 99 -4.60 6.49 4.11
C VAL A 99 -4.58 7.62 3.10
N TYR A 100 -5.32 7.48 2.00
CA TYR A 100 -5.52 8.51 0.99
C TYR A 100 -6.89 9.19 1.17
N CYS A 101 -6.92 10.52 1.14
CA CYS A 101 -8.15 11.29 1.05
C CYS A 101 -8.54 11.45 -0.43
N LEU A 102 -9.63 10.86 -0.84
CA LEU A 102 -10.17 10.98 -2.21
C LEU A 102 -11.16 12.17 -2.31
N GLU A 103 -11.99 12.32 -1.28
CA GLU A 103 -12.92 13.44 -1.10
C GLU A 103 -13.07 13.69 0.40
N GLU A 104 -12.73 14.91 0.83
CA GLU A 104 -12.68 15.29 2.24
C GLU A 104 -14.02 15.03 2.94
N ASN A 105 -13.97 14.35 4.10
CA ASN A 105 -15.11 13.91 4.91
C ASN A 105 -16.08 12.92 4.24
N LYS A 106 -15.77 12.40 3.02
CA LYS A 106 -16.71 11.54 2.28
C LYS A 106 -16.10 10.27 1.71
N ALA A 107 -14.86 10.32 1.20
CA ALA A 107 -14.25 9.17 0.54
C ALA A 107 -12.76 9.08 0.81
N TYR A 108 -12.33 7.89 1.21
CA TYR A 108 -10.96 7.56 1.53
C TYR A 108 -10.58 6.22 0.91
N MET A 109 -9.29 6.03 0.63
CA MET A 109 -8.74 4.75 0.22
C MET A 109 -7.61 4.35 1.18
N LEU A 110 -7.69 3.13 1.69
CA LEU A 110 -6.64 2.51 2.50
C LEU A 110 -5.84 1.58 1.61
N VAL A 111 -4.53 1.79 1.51
CA VAL A 111 -3.62 0.88 0.81
C VAL A 111 -2.88 0.07 1.84
N VAL A 112 -3.10 -1.25 1.81
CA VAL A 112 -2.63 -2.21 2.81
C VAL A 112 -1.67 -3.24 2.21
N ASN A 113 -0.89 -3.89 3.09
CA ASN A 113 0.11 -4.87 2.68
C ASN A 113 -0.53 -6.13 2.07
N ALA A 114 0.02 -6.60 0.95
CA ALA A 114 -0.51 -7.72 0.18
C ALA A 114 -0.69 -9.01 1.00
N SER A 115 0.25 -9.32 1.90
CA SER A 115 0.19 -10.51 2.76
C SER A 115 -0.88 -10.44 3.85
N ASN A 116 -1.40 -9.26 4.14
CA ASN A 116 -2.31 -9.00 5.26
C ASN A 116 -3.71 -8.53 4.84
N ILE A 117 -4.04 -8.50 3.56
CA ILE A 117 -5.31 -7.98 3.03
C ILE A 117 -6.53 -8.55 3.79
N GLU A 118 -6.59 -9.87 3.96
CA GLU A 118 -7.71 -10.50 4.65
C GLU A 118 -7.72 -10.18 6.17
N LYS A 119 -6.55 -10.14 6.79
CA LYS A 119 -6.39 -9.80 8.21
C LYS A 119 -6.85 -8.34 8.47
N ASP A 120 -6.43 -7.42 7.61
CA ASP A 120 -6.73 -6.00 7.74
C ASP A 120 -8.21 -5.71 7.44
N TRP A 121 -8.80 -6.44 6.49
CA TRP A 121 -10.24 -6.35 6.21
C TRP A 121 -11.09 -6.80 7.40
N ASN A 122 -10.65 -7.80 8.13
CA ASN A 122 -11.37 -8.35 9.29
C ASN A 122 -11.12 -7.55 10.58
N TRP A 123 -10.17 -6.65 10.60
CA TRP A 123 -9.89 -5.76 11.72
C TRP A 123 -10.94 -4.66 11.84
#